data_a16ceae1e388e0d38c65b44e8f1931a3
#
_entry.id   a16ceae1e388e0d38c65b44e8f1931a3
#
_cell.length_a   1.000
_cell.length_b   1.000
_cell.length_c   1.000
_cell.angle_alpha   90.00
_cell.angle_beta   90.00
_cell.angle_gamma   90.00
#
_symmetry.space_group_name_H-M   'P 1'
#
loop_
_entity.id
_entity.type
_entity.pdbx_description
1 polymer ?
#
loop_
_entity_poly.entity_id
_entity_poly.type
_entity_poly.pdbx_seq_one_letter_code
_entity_poly.pdbx_strand_id
1 'polypeptide(L)'
;MNVVLFDEEEVWQQLLPFTFTKPVSELRLGIFTLREKWAANLEYPCSSLSRNYLKEKYPAELGEDNFFINSKLVPDPALVEAIIELHPDQALFKGTTVLAYRGLLRKPAEINTFKRINYAKEYNSIERVWDLFQKCGMGIESDLQIISKKRKSQTLSASVTVIGDKSKVFL
;
A
#
# COMPACT_ATOMS: atom_id res chain seq x y z
N MET A 1 13.74 3.70 -11.11
CA MET A 1 12.94 4.10 -9.93
C MET A 1 12.58 2.84 -9.18
N ASN A 2 12.83 2.75 -7.87
CA ASN A 2 12.40 1.62 -7.07
C ASN A 2 11.35 2.09 -6.06
N VAL A 3 10.35 1.25 -5.78
CA VAL A 3 9.33 1.53 -4.78
C VAL A 3 9.45 0.50 -3.66
N VAL A 4 9.63 0.99 -2.44
CA VAL A 4 9.89 0.17 -1.26
C VAL A 4 8.88 0.51 -0.17
N LEU A 5 8.10 -0.45 0.24
CA LEU A 5 7.16 -0.31 1.36
C LEU A 5 7.90 -0.63 2.67
N PHE A 6 8.00 0.33 3.59
CA PHE A 6 8.70 0.15 4.86
C PHE A 6 7.76 -0.01 6.03
N ASP A 7 8.11 -0.91 6.96
CA ASP A 7 7.34 -1.14 8.18
C ASP A 7 7.81 -0.20 9.30
N GLU A 8 6.87 0.55 9.87
CA GLU A 8 7.05 1.22 11.16
C GLU A 8 7.04 0.20 12.30
N GLU A 9 7.96 0.35 13.25
CA GLU A 9 8.09 -0.53 14.41
C GLU A 9 6.79 -0.69 15.19
N GLU A 10 6.17 0.43 15.54
CA GLU A 10 4.96 0.47 16.34
C GLU A 10 3.79 -0.22 15.63
N VAL A 11 3.59 0.07 14.35
CA VAL A 11 2.51 -0.52 13.55
C VAL A 11 2.72 -2.01 13.37
N TRP A 12 3.96 -2.43 13.10
CA TRP A 12 4.30 -3.85 13.02
C TRP A 12 3.90 -4.61 14.29
N GLN A 13 4.20 -4.05 15.48
CA GLN A 13 3.84 -4.63 16.77
C GLN A 13 2.32 -4.69 16.99
N GLN A 14 1.62 -3.63 16.63
CA GLN A 14 0.16 -3.52 16.80
C GLN A 14 -0.63 -4.46 15.88
N LEU A 15 -0.02 -4.92 14.80
CA LEU A 15 -0.61 -5.86 13.84
C LEU A 15 -0.24 -7.33 14.12
N LEU A 16 0.48 -7.61 15.21
CA LEU A 16 0.69 -9.00 15.65
C LEU A 16 -0.65 -9.65 15.98
N PRO A 17 -0.80 -10.97 15.70
CA PRO A 17 0.19 -11.92 15.20
C PRO A 17 0.36 -11.94 13.67
N PHE A 18 -0.41 -11.17 12.89
CA PHE A 18 -0.40 -11.26 11.41
C PHE A 18 0.93 -10.87 10.80
N THR A 19 1.64 -9.93 11.42
CA THR A 19 2.96 -9.45 10.95
C THR A 19 4.12 -10.31 11.42
N PHE A 20 3.87 -11.37 12.19
CA PHE A 20 4.94 -12.25 12.67
C PHE A 20 5.66 -13.00 11.52
N THR A 21 4.93 -13.40 10.48
CA THR A 21 5.46 -14.20 9.36
C THR A 21 5.54 -13.46 8.03
N LYS A 22 5.13 -12.19 7.99
CA LYS A 22 5.12 -11.37 6.78
C LYS A 22 5.19 -9.87 7.11
N PRO A 23 5.68 -9.03 6.18
CA PRO A 23 5.61 -7.56 6.29
C PRO A 23 4.18 -7.04 6.39
N VAL A 24 4.00 -5.83 6.93
CA VAL A 24 2.71 -5.12 6.92
C VAL A 24 2.18 -4.99 5.49
N SER A 25 3.04 -4.69 4.53
CA SER A 25 2.69 -4.59 3.10
C SER A 25 2.06 -5.85 2.51
N GLU A 26 2.33 -7.04 3.08
CA GLU A 26 1.75 -8.33 2.65
C GLU A 26 0.43 -8.68 3.34
N LEU A 27 -0.09 -7.79 4.18
CA LEU A 27 -1.43 -7.95 4.73
C LEU A 27 -2.47 -7.65 3.64
N ARG A 28 -3.48 -8.52 3.58
CA ARG A 28 -4.56 -8.39 2.59
C ARG A 28 -5.67 -7.48 3.12
N LEU A 29 -6.04 -6.49 2.31
CA LEU A 29 -7.17 -5.61 2.57
C LEU A 29 -8.12 -5.62 1.36
N GLY A 30 -9.14 -6.44 1.38
CA GLY A 30 -9.98 -6.72 0.23
C GLY A 30 -9.40 -7.85 -0.63
N ILE A 31 -9.28 -7.64 -1.94
CA ILE A 31 -8.79 -8.64 -2.91
C ILE A 31 -7.26 -8.67 -2.95
N PHE A 32 -6.62 -7.51 -2.87
CA PHE A 32 -5.17 -7.33 -2.95
C PHE A 32 -4.51 -7.18 -1.57
N THR A 33 -3.22 -7.51 -1.48
CA THR A 33 -2.36 -7.07 -0.38
C THR A 33 -2.10 -5.56 -0.49
N LEU A 34 -1.62 -4.92 0.58
CA LEU A 34 -1.24 -3.50 0.52
C LEU A 34 -0.16 -3.27 -0.55
N ARG A 35 0.81 -4.18 -0.67
CA ARG A 35 1.85 -4.10 -1.72
C ARG A 35 1.27 -4.21 -3.13
N GLU A 36 0.35 -5.13 -3.35
CA GLU A 36 -0.33 -5.29 -4.65
C GLU A 36 -1.17 -4.04 -5.00
N LYS A 37 -1.82 -3.43 -4.00
CA LYS A 37 -2.55 -2.16 -4.19
C LYS A 37 -1.63 -1.03 -4.63
N TRP A 38 -0.49 -0.86 -3.94
CA TRP A 38 0.50 0.15 -4.32
C TRP A 38 1.07 -0.11 -5.71
N ALA A 39 1.45 -1.34 -6.02
CA ALA A 39 1.95 -1.70 -7.34
C ALA A 39 0.92 -1.43 -8.46
N ALA A 40 -0.35 -1.71 -8.20
CA ALA A 40 -1.42 -1.47 -9.17
C ALA A 40 -1.72 0.04 -9.39
N ASN A 41 -1.64 0.85 -8.33
CA ASN A 41 -1.90 2.30 -8.43
C ASN A 41 -0.72 3.07 -9.01
N LEU A 42 0.51 2.64 -8.74
CA LEU A 42 1.73 3.24 -9.30
C LEU A 42 2.08 2.70 -10.69
N GLU A 43 1.48 1.59 -11.10
CA GLU A 43 1.84 0.80 -12.29
C GLU A 43 3.32 0.39 -12.29
N TYR A 44 3.87 0.14 -11.10
CA TYR A 44 5.27 -0.18 -10.86
C TYR A 44 5.42 -1.28 -9.79
N PRO A 45 6.36 -2.22 -9.94
CA PRO A 45 6.59 -3.24 -8.92
C PRO A 45 7.04 -2.61 -7.60
N CYS A 46 6.54 -3.15 -6.49
CA CYS A 46 6.89 -2.72 -5.16
C CYS A 46 7.56 -3.86 -4.39
N SER A 47 8.62 -3.55 -3.66
CA SER A 47 9.28 -4.44 -2.72
C SER A 47 8.98 -4.06 -1.27
N SER A 48 9.42 -4.87 -0.29
CA SER A 48 9.11 -4.64 1.13
C SER A 48 10.38 -4.56 1.96
N LEU A 49 10.47 -3.53 2.81
CA LEU A 49 11.51 -3.35 3.80
C LEU A 49 10.94 -3.62 5.19
N SER A 50 11.25 -4.76 5.77
CA SER A 50 10.70 -5.23 7.03
C SER A 50 11.80 -5.79 7.94
N ARG A 51 11.43 -6.64 8.89
CA ARG A 51 12.31 -7.26 9.87
C ARG A 51 13.41 -8.10 9.24
N ASN A 52 14.56 -8.15 9.90
CA ASN A 52 15.74 -8.88 9.39
C ASN A 52 15.44 -10.35 9.07
N TYR A 53 14.65 -11.03 9.88
CA TYR A 53 14.32 -12.44 9.67
C TYR A 53 13.34 -12.68 8.52
N LEU A 54 12.68 -11.63 8.00
CA LEU A 54 11.80 -11.68 6.84
C LEU A 54 12.50 -11.38 5.52
N LYS A 55 13.73 -10.86 5.55
CA LYS A 55 14.44 -10.36 4.36
C LYS A 55 14.69 -11.42 3.28
N GLU A 56 14.92 -12.66 3.69
CA GLU A 56 15.17 -13.76 2.74
C GLU A 56 13.92 -14.01 1.88
N LYS A 57 12.75 -14.00 2.51
CA LYS A 57 11.47 -14.24 1.83
C LYS A 57 10.89 -12.99 1.16
N TYR A 58 11.15 -11.82 1.73
CA TYR A 58 10.64 -10.53 1.27
C TYR A 58 11.78 -9.53 1.13
N PRO A 59 12.63 -9.68 0.09
CA PRO A 59 13.77 -8.79 -0.13
C PRO A 59 13.31 -7.39 -0.52
N ALA A 60 14.00 -6.37 0.00
CA ALA A 60 13.86 -5.01 -0.47
C ALA A 60 14.76 -4.79 -1.69
N GLU A 61 14.17 -4.30 -2.78
CA GLU A 61 14.90 -3.93 -3.99
C GLU A 61 15.30 -2.46 -3.89
N LEU A 62 16.57 -2.22 -3.55
CA LEU A 62 17.13 -0.89 -3.34
C LEU A 62 17.99 -0.47 -4.52
N GLY A 63 17.93 0.81 -4.89
CA GLY A 63 18.77 1.45 -5.90
C GLY A 63 19.28 2.80 -5.43
N GLU A 64 19.77 3.60 -6.35
CA GLU A 64 20.28 4.94 -6.07
C GLU A 64 19.15 5.96 -5.82
N ASP A 65 17.97 5.73 -6.38
CA ASP A 65 16.77 6.57 -6.18
C ASP A 65 15.57 5.68 -5.90
N ASN A 66 15.01 5.82 -4.71
CA ASN A 66 13.90 4.99 -4.23
C ASN A 66 12.79 5.87 -3.67
N PHE A 67 11.55 5.44 -3.89
CA PHE A 67 10.40 5.92 -3.14
C PHE A 67 10.14 4.95 -1.99
N PHE A 68 10.29 5.44 -0.77
CA PHE A 68 9.92 4.71 0.43
C PHE A 68 8.54 5.14 0.87
N ILE A 69 7.62 4.19 0.97
CA ILE A 69 6.23 4.43 1.34
C ILE A 69 5.93 3.66 2.61
N ASN A 70 5.28 4.29 3.57
CA ASN A 70 4.89 3.62 4.80
C ASN A 70 3.87 2.51 4.48
N SER A 71 4.20 1.28 4.84
CA SER A 71 3.43 0.09 4.43
C SER A 71 2.04 0.00 5.05
N LYS A 72 1.75 0.78 6.11
CA LYS A 72 0.40 0.87 6.69
C LYS A 72 -0.60 1.61 5.80
N LEU A 73 -0.13 2.41 4.85
CA LEU A 73 -0.98 3.28 4.03
C LEU A 73 -1.74 2.50 2.97
N VAL A 74 -3.00 2.85 2.82
CA VAL A 74 -3.85 2.40 1.72
C VAL A 74 -3.79 3.44 0.61
N PRO A 75 -3.40 3.09 -0.63
CA PRO A 75 -3.29 4.06 -1.70
C PRO A 75 -4.66 4.63 -2.08
N ASP A 76 -4.69 5.93 -2.28
CA ASP A 76 -5.75 6.68 -2.95
C ASP A 76 -5.13 7.65 -3.97
N PRO A 77 -5.89 8.14 -4.95
CA PRO A 77 -5.35 8.97 -6.02
C PRO A 77 -4.57 10.21 -5.55
N ALA A 78 -5.07 10.88 -4.49
CA ALA A 78 -4.44 12.09 -3.98
C ALA A 78 -3.13 11.81 -3.24
N LEU A 79 -3.06 10.71 -2.51
CA LEU A 79 -1.84 10.28 -1.83
C LEU A 79 -0.79 9.80 -2.83
N VAL A 80 -1.21 9.05 -3.84
CA VAL A 80 -0.33 8.59 -4.94
C VAL A 80 0.29 9.77 -5.66
N GLU A 81 -0.50 10.76 -6.05
CA GLU A 81 -0.04 11.99 -6.70
C GLU A 81 1.01 12.72 -5.84
N ALA A 82 0.70 12.95 -4.56
CA ALA A 82 1.61 13.63 -3.64
C ALA A 82 2.94 12.89 -3.43
N ILE A 83 2.94 11.55 -3.50
CA ILE A 83 4.15 10.74 -3.39
C ILE A 83 4.99 10.82 -4.67
N ILE A 84 4.36 10.73 -5.84
CA ILE A 84 5.07 10.78 -7.14
C ILE A 84 5.74 12.16 -7.35
N GLU A 85 5.15 13.23 -6.84
CA GLU A 85 5.68 14.59 -6.91
C GLU A 85 6.89 14.84 -5.98
N LEU A 86 7.24 13.92 -5.10
CA LEU A 86 8.41 14.07 -4.24
C LEU A 86 9.70 14.12 -5.07
N HIS A 87 10.51 15.13 -4.83
CA HIS A 87 11.88 15.22 -5.30
C HIS A 87 12.86 14.47 -4.38
N PRO A 88 14.08 14.15 -4.85
CA PRO A 88 15.11 13.58 -3.98
C PRO A 88 15.31 14.39 -2.68
N ASP A 89 15.53 13.69 -1.58
CA ASP A 89 15.69 14.25 -0.24
C ASP A 89 14.47 15.04 0.27
N GLN A 90 13.27 14.70 -0.22
CA GLN A 90 12.01 15.19 0.31
C GLN A 90 11.26 14.07 1.02
N ALA A 91 10.53 14.44 2.08
CA ALA A 91 9.67 13.52 2.82
C ALA A 91 8.28 14.12 3.06
N LEU A 92 7.26 13.31 2.80
CA LEU A 92 5.85 13.63 2.98
C LEU A 92 5.43 13.27 4.40
N PHE A 93 4.90 14.25 5.11
CA PHE A 93 4.46 14.10 6.50
C PHE A 93 2.99 14.47 6.69
N LYS A 94 2.33 13.80 7.63
CA LYS A 94 1.12 14.33 8.27
C LYS A 94 1.30 14.34 9.78
N GLY A 95 1.32 15.52 10.37
CA GLY A 95 1.73 15.65 11.77
C GLY A 95 3.16 15.17 11.99
N THR A 96 3.37 14.21 12.88
CA THR A 96 4.66 13.57 13.14
C THR A 96 4.91 12.32 12.30
N THR A 97 3.89 11.80 11.63
CA THR A 97 3.97 10.56 10.86
C THR A 97 4.62 10.79 9.51
N VAL A 98 5.63 9.98 9.18
CA VAL A 98 6.21 9.91 7.85
C VAL A 98 5.31 9.04 6.97
N LEU A 99 4.75 9.62 5.92
CA LEU A 99 3.92 8.89 4.95
C LEU A 99 4.80 8.27 3.85
N ALA A 100 5.73 9.05 3.32
CA ALA A 100 6.68 8.60 2.31
C ALA A 100 7.91 9.50 2.27
N TYR A 101 9.00 9.02 1.68
CA TYR A 101 10.16 9.85 1.34
C TYR A 101 10.86 9.32 0.08
N ARG A 102 11.61 10.19 -0.59
CA ARG A 102 12.38 9.84 -1.78
C ARG A 102 13.87 10.05 -1.56
N GLY A 103 14.67 9.04 -1.88
CA GLY A 103 16.13 9.09 -1.79
C GLY A 103 16.77 7.74 -1.45
N LEU A 104 17.89 7.78 -0.76
CA LEU A 104 18.58 6.59 -0.26
C LEU A 104 17.90 6.08 1.01
N LEU A 105 18.13 4.79 1.31
CA LEU A 105 17.67 4.20 2.58
C LEU A 105 18.30 4.96 3.76
N ARG A 106 17.45 5.46 4.64
CA ARG A 106 17.85 6.21 5.84
C ARG A 106 17.28 5.57 7.11
N LYS A 107 17.95 5.79 8.22
CA LYS A 107 17.38 5.48 9.54
C LYS A 107 16.23 6.47 9.85
N PRO A 108 15.23 6.09 10.64
CA PRO A 108 14.10 6.97 10.97
C PRO A 108 14.51 8.36 11.47
N ALA A 109 15.54 8.46 12.30
CA ALA A 109 16.05 9.74 12.80
C ALA A 109 16.63 10.65 11.71
N GLU A 110 17.19 10.08 10.65
CA GLU A 110 17.80 10.82 9.54
C GLU A 110 16.73 11.37 8.56
N ILE A 111 15.55 10.78 8.52
CA ILE A 111 14.44 11.27 7.67
C ILE A 111 14.01 12.68 8.09
N ASN A 112 14.20 13.05 9.35
CA ASN A 112 13.92 14.40 9.84
C ASN A 112 14.82 15.48 9.22
N THR A 113 15.94 15.10 8.58
CA THR A 113 16.82 16.03 7.86
C THR A 113 16.33 16.34 6.45
N PHE A 114 15.36 15.58 5.93
CA PHE A 114 14.78 15.78 4.61
C PHE A 114 13.92 17.04 4.56
N LYS A 115 13.82 17.63 3.38
CA LYS A 115 12.87 18.72 3.16
C LYS A 115 11.45 18.21 3.38
N ARG A 116 10.82 18.76 4.42
CA ARG A 116 9.49 18.35 4.85
C ARG A 116 8.42 18.91 3.94
N ILE A 117 7.57 18.04 3.38
CA ILE A 117 6.34 18.37 2.66
C ILE A 117 5.17 17.95 3.55
N ASN A 118 4.24 18.86 3.80
CA ASN A 118 3.09 18.56 4.64
C ASN A 118 1.90 18.08 3.81
N TYR A 119 1.38 16.89 4.12
CA TYR A 119 0.18 16.35 3.49
C TYR A 119 -1.07 16.87 4.21
N ALA A 120 -1.86 17.70 3.53
CA ALA A 120 -3.02 18.35 4.14
C ALA A 120 -4.30 17.49 4.13
N LYS A 121 -4.40 16.52 3.18
CA LYS A 121 -5.60 15.69 3.02
C LYS A 121 -5.64 14.56 4.05
N GLU A 122 -6.81 13.95 4.22
CA GLU A 122 -6.94 12.70 4.98
C GLU A 122 -6.40 11.52 4.17
N TYR A 123 -5.99 10.46 4.86
CA TYR A 123 -5.53 9.21 4.25
C TYR A 123 -6.08 8.00 5.01
N ASN A 124 -6.16 6.86 4.35
CA ASN A 124 -6.51 5.60 4.97
C ASN A 124 -5.25 4.81 5.33
N SER A 125 -5.25 4.19 6.51
CA SER A 125 -4.15 3.35 7.01
C SER A 125 -4.68 2.12 7.71
N ILE A 126 -3.83 1.12 7.88
CA ILE A 126 -4.05 -0.06 8.72
C ILE A 126 -3.08 0.02 9.89
N GLU A 127 -3.60 0.27 11.08
CA GLU A 127 -2.80 0.43 12.29
C GLU A 127 -3.11 -0.63 13.35
N ARG A 128 -4.30 -1.23 13.28
CA ARG A 128 -4.78 -2.24 14.21
C ARG A 128 -5.30 -3.45 13.46
N VAL A 129 -5.27 -4.60 14.12
CA VAL A 129 -5.76 -5.87 13.57
C VAL A 129 -7.20 -5.79 13.06
N TRP A 130 -8.07 -5.09 13.77
CA TRP A 130 -9.47 -4.93 13.39
C TRP A 130 -9.68 -3.99 12.19
N ASP A 131 -8.71 -3.14 11.83
CA ASP A 131 -8.79 -2.30 10.63
C ASP A 131 -8.89 -3.16 9.37
N LEU A 132 -8.24 -4.33 9.36
CA LEU A 132 -8.31 -5.28 8.25
C LEU A 132 -9.75 -5.75 8.01
N PHE A 133 -10.52 -5.94 9.08
CA PHE A 133 -11.92 -6.32 8.98
C PHE A 133 -12.80 -5.12 8.66
N GLN A 134 -12.69 -4.04 9.43
CA GLN A 134 -13.56 -2.87 9.31
C GLN A 134 -13.43 -2.17 7.94
N LYS A 135 -12.23 -2.14 7.37
CA LYS A 135 -11.93 -1.49 6.08
C LYS A 135 -11.97 -2.46 4.89
N CYS A 136 -12.30 -3.74 5.11
CA CYS A 136 -12.30 -4.76 4.05
C CYS A 136 -13.25 -4.41 2.92
N GLY A 137 -14.47 -3.93 3.22
CA GLY A 137 -15.46 -3.51 2.21
C GLY A 137 -14.91 -2.42 1.29
N MET A 138 -14.37 -1.34 1.87
CA MET A 138 -13.69 -0.27 1.13
C MET A 138 -12.54 -0.83 0.26
N GLY A 139 -11.76 -1.77 0.82
CA GLY A 139 -10.68 -2.43 0.10
C GLY A 139 -11.15 -3.19 -1.13
N ILE A 140 -12.25 -3.95 -1.01
CA ILE A 140 -12.85 -4.70 -2.13
C ILE A 140 -13.38 -3.75 -3.22
N GLU A 141 -14.08 -2.69 -2.84
CA GLU A 141 -14.61 -1.71 -3.79
C GLU A 141 -13.50 -1.03 -4.60
N SER A 142 -12.43 -0.61 -3.93
CA SER A 142 -11.25 -0.04 -4.57
C SER A 142 -10.58 -1.03 -5.54
N ASP A 143 -10.42 -2.28 -5.12
CA ASP A 143 -9.77 -3.32 -5.93
C ASP A 143 -10.60 -3.69 -7.17
N LEU A 144 -11.91 -3.76 -7.02
CA LEU A 144 -12.82 -4.00 -8.14
C LEU A 144 -12.72 -2.89 -9.20
N GLN A 145 -12.55 -1.63 -8.79
CA GLN A 145 -12.32 -0.53 -9.72
C GLN A 145 -11.01 -0.72 -10.51
N ILE A 146 -9.95 -1.18 -9.85
CA ILE A 146 -8.65 -1.45 -10.51
C ILE A 146 -8.80 -2.62 -11.50
N ILE A 147 -9.43 -3.72 -11.07
CA ILE A 147 -9.59 -4.93 -11.88
C ILE A 147 -10.48 -4.64 -13.10
N SER A 148 -11.58 -3.93 -12.91
CA SER A 148 -12.56 -3.65 -13.96
C SER A 148 -12.06 -2.68 -15.02
N LYS A 149 -11.15 -1.75 -14.67
CA LYS A 149 -10.54 -0.83 -15.66
C LYS A 149 -9.77 -1.54 -16.77
N LYS A 150 -9.16 -2.69 -16.46
CA LYS A 150 -8.27 -3.43 -17.39
C LYS A 150 -8.93 -4.68 -18.01
N ARG A 151 -10.19 -5.00 -17.66
CA ARG A 151 -10.89 -6.20 -18.12
C ARG A 151 -12.31 -5.89 -18.58
N LYS A 152 -12.76 -6.63 -19.60
CA LYS A 152 -14.19 -6.67 -19.97
C LYS A 152 -14.80 -7.88 -19.30
N SER A 153 -15.98 -7.70 -18.67
CA SER A 153 -16.72 -8.81 -18.10
C SER A 153 -17.09 -9.82 -19.20
N GLN A 154 -16.93 -11.09 -18.91
CA GLN A 154 -17.35 -12.16 -19.82
C GLN A 154 -18.87 -12.34 -19.77
N THR A 155 -19.43 -12.95 -20.80
CA THR A 155 -20.86 -13.30 -20.84
C THR A 155 -21.11 -14.46 -19.89
N LEU A 156 -22.16 -14.33 -19.07
CA LEU A 156 -22.63 -15.42 -18.21
C LEU A 156 -23.02 -16.65 -19.04
N SER A 157 -22.57 -17.84 -18.62
CA SER A 157 -23.04 -19.09 -19.20
C SER A 157 -24.55 -19.24 -19.06
N ALA A 158 -25.20 -19.86 -20.04
CA ALA A 158 -26.62 -20.16 -19.99
C ALA A 158 -27.05 -21.05 -18.82
N SER A 159 -26.10 -21.79 -18.23
CA SER A 159 -26.32 -22.64 -17.05
C SER A 159 -26.30 -21.86 -15.72
N VAL A 160 -25.91 -20.56 -15.72
CA VAL A 160 -25.84 -19.74 -14.50
C VAL A 160 -27.12 -18.97 -14.30
N THR A 161 -27.73 -19.15 -13.14
CA THR A 161 -28.89 -18.36 -12.72
C THR A 161 -28.41 -17.26 -11.75
N VAL A 162 -28.65 -15.99 -12.11
CA VAL A 162 -28.37 -14.84 -11.25
C VAL A 162 -29.64 -14.42 -10.54
N ILE A 163 -29.62 -14.43 -9.20
CA ILE A 163 -30.67 -13.88 -8.37
C ILE A 163 -30.28 -12.43 -8.06
N GLY A 164 -31.01 -11.48 -8.64
CA GLY A 164 -30.73 -10.05 -8.50
C GLY A 164 -30.27 -9.39 -9.81
N ASP A 165 -29.56 -8.27 -9.67
CA ASP A 165 -29.12 -7.46 -10.79
C ASP A 165 -27.87 -8.03 -11.47
N LYS A 166 -28.04 -8.50 -12.71
CA LYS A 166 -26.94 -9.07 -13.52
C LYS A 166 -25.84 -8.07 -13.85
N SER A 167 -26.13 -6.76 -13.85
CA SER A 167 -25.15 -5.71 -14.13
C SER A 167 -24.06 -5.59 -13.05
N LYS A 168 -24.33 -6.14 -11.86
CA LYS A 168 -23.38 -6.17 -10.71
C LYS A 168 -22.47 -7.40 -10.70
N VAL A 169 -22.59 -8.28 -11.70
CA VAL A 169 -21.75 -9.47 -11.83
C VAL A 169 -20.62 -9.19 -12.82
N PHE A 170 -19.39 -9.28 -12.35
CA PHE A 170 -18.19 -9.16 -13.17
C PHE A 170 -17.46 -10.52 -13.21
N LEU A 171 -17.17 -11.01 -14.43
CA LEU A 171 -16.53 -12.29 -14.69
C LEU A 171 -15.17 -12.11 -15.39
#